data_45f2a7de033faaafa9239179ebd0d853
#
_entry.id   45f2a7de033faaafa9239179ebd0d853
#
_cell.length_a   1.000
_cell.length_b   1.000
_cell.length_c   1.000
_cell.angle_alpha   90.00
_cell.angle_beta   90.00
_cell.angle_gamma   90.00
#
_symmetry.space_group_name_H-M   'P 1'
#
loop_
_entity.id
_entity.type
_entity.pdbx_description
1 polymer ?
#
loop_
_entity_poly.entity_id
_entity_poly.type
_entity_poly.pdbx_seq_one_letter_code
_entity_poly.pdbx_strand_id
1 'polypeptide(L)'
;MRVRLVNLIGVCLPFIGLIVAISLLWGVAFSWTYLILLFVMYLISGLGITVGYHRYFTHKSFQTSRFVQALLAISGSMAFEGSVLQWAAVHRSHHQHSDDEHDPHSPHTHGAGVWNAIKGMWHAHMGWLFRSRSLSLQKYVVDLKKDRLITTMSALFPLWALLGLLIPAIIGGLITMTWTGALLGFIWGGLVRVFFVHHVTWSINSVCHIWGSRPFNSHDESRNNPIFGVLGLGEGWHNNHHAFPTSARHGLRWWQVDISYMIIRALSWFGIVWDVRVPSPARVAAKRSAS
;
A
#
# COMPACT_ATOMS: atom_id res chain seq x y z
N MET A 1 -2.18 -15.15 -19.55
CA MET A 1 -1.35 -16.19 -18.88
C MET A 1 -0.19 -15.58 -18.08
N ARG A 2 0.68 -14.75 -18.69
CA ARG A 2 1.86 -14.14 -18.01
C ARG A 2 1.53 -13.33 -16.73
N VAL A 3 0.50 -12.45 -16.75
CA VAL A 3 0.13 -11.63 -15.59
C VAL A 3 -0.31 -12.50 -14.39
N ARG A 4 -1.11 -13.54 -14.64
CA ARG A 4 -1.54 -14.47 -13.58
C ARG A 4 -0.37 -15.20 -12.93
N LEU A 5 0.62 -15.62 -13.72
CA LEU A 5 1.83 -16.27 -13.22
C LEU A 5 2.67 -15.32 -12.36
N VAL A 6 2.86 -14.07 -12.81
CA VAL A 6 3.60 -13.05 -12.04
C VAL A 6 2.89 -12.77 -10.70
N ASN A 7 1.56 -12.62 -10.72
CA ASN A 7 0.78 -12.42 -9.50
C ASN A 7 0.86 -13.65 -8.57
N LEU A 8 0.81 -14.86 -9.12
CA LEU A 8 0.94 -16.09 -8.35
C LEU A 8 2.32 -16.16 -7.65
N ILE A 9 3.39 -15.86 -8.37
CA ILE A 9 4.74 -15.79 -7.79
C ILE A 9 4.80 -14.70 -6.72
N GLY A 10 4.27 -13.51 -7.00
CA GLY A 10 4.26 -12.38 -6.07
C GLY A 10 3.48 -12.63 -4.77
N VAL A 11 2.49 -13.53 -4.81
CA VAL A 11 1.71 -13.95 -3.63
C VAL A 11 2.33 -15.15 -2.93
N CYS A 12 2.69 -16.19 -3.67
CA CYS A 12 3.16 -17.46 -3.09
C CYS A 12 4.58 -17.37 -2.54
N LEU A 13 5.49 -16.65 -3.21
CA LEU A 13 6.89 -16.59 -2.78
C LEU A 13 7.07 -15.89 -1.42
N PRO A 14 6.42 -14.76 -1.12
CA PRO A 14 6.45 -14.17 0.23
C PRO A 14 5.84 -15.08 1.31
N PHE A 15 4.77 -15.80 0.98
CA PHE A 15 4.14 -16.76 1.90
C PHE A 15 5.07 -17.94 2.22
N ILE A 16 5.75 -18.49 1.20
CA ILE A 16 6.78 -19.52 1.39
C ILE A 16 7.92 -18.97 2.25
N GLY A 17 8.35 -17.73 1.98
CA GLY A 17 9.37 -17.05 2.78
C GLY A 17 8.99 -16.94 4.26
N LEU A 18 7.71 -16.64 4.56
CA LEU A 18 7.20 -16.61 5.93
C LEU A 18 7.26 -17.99 6.59
N ILE A 19 6.84 -19.06 5.89
CA ILE A 19 6.88 -20.43 6.43
C ILE A 19 8.32 -20.83 6.73
N VAL A 20 9.27 -20.56 5.81
CA VAL A 20 10.71 -20.82 5.99
C VAL A 20 11.24 -20.02 7.18
N ALA A 21 10.89 -18.74 7.30
CA ALA A 21 11.30 -17.89 8.42
C ALA A 21 10.82 -18.45 9.77
N ILE A 22 9.55 -18.86 9.85
CA ILE A 22 8.97 -19.46 11.08
C ILE A 22 9.72 -20.77 11.43
N SER A 23 9.97 -21.62 10.45
CA SER A 23 10.68 -22.88 10.63
C SER A 23 12.12 -22.68 11.13
N LEU A 24 12.82 -21.68 10.60
CA LEU A 24 14.18 -21.32 11.00
C LEU A 24 14.23 -20.61 12.37
N LEU A 25 13.17 -19.86 12.74
CA LEU A 25 13.07 -19.25 14.07
C LEU A 25 13.13 -20.28 15.19
N TRP A 26 12.57 -21.46 14.99
CA TRP A 26 12.45 -22.50 16.03
C TRP A 26 13.81 -23.10 16.44
N GLY A 27 14.92 -22.74 15.79
CA GLY A 27 16.21 -23.29 16.14
C GLY A 27 17.48 -22.47 15.86
N VAL A 28 17.50 -21.56 14.89
CA VAL A 28 18.78 -21.02 14.37
C VAL A 28 18.78 -19.54 14.01
N ALA A 29 17.63 -18.89 13.79
CA ALA A 29 17.62 -17.64 13.02
C ALA A 29 16.90 -16.45 13.66
N PHE A 30 16.69 -16.41 14.96
CA PHE A 30 16.23 -15.19 15.63
C PHE A 30 17.44 -14.27 15.87
N SER A 31 17.45 -13.13 15.20
CA SER A 31 18.38 -12.03 15.47
C SER A 31 17.66 -10.70 15.35
N TRP A 32 17.96 -9.78 16.26
CA TRP A 32 17.48 -8.39 16.18
C TRP A 32 17.87 -7.74 14.86
N THR A 33 19.01 -8.10 14.28
CA THR A 33 19.45 -7.60 12.96
C THR A 33 18.40 -7.83 11.88
N TYR A 34 17.85 -9.05 11.79
CA TYR A 34 16.86 -9.37 10.74
C TYR A 34 15.49 -8.79 11.01
N LEU A 35 15.09 -8.66 12.28
CA LEU A 35 13.86 -7.95 12.65
C LEU A 35 13.97 -6.46 12.35
N ILE A 36 15.11 -5.83 12.61
CA ILE A 36 15.35 -4.43 12.26
C ILE A 36 15.32 -4.26 10.73
N LEU A 37 15.97 -5.16 9.99
CA LEU A 37 15.92 -5.15 8.52
C LEU A 37 14.48 -5.28 8.00
N LEU A 38 13.69 -6.21 8.54
CA LEU A 38 12.27 -6.36 8.21
C LEU A 38 11.52 -5.04 8.46
N PHE A 39 11.67 -4.47 9.65
CA PHE A 39 10.96 -3.27 10.04
C PHE A 39 11.35 -2.05 9.19
N VAL A 40 12.65 -1.83 8.96
CA VAL A 40 13.16 -0.74 8.13
C VAL A 40 12.67 -0.88 6.69
N MET A 41 12.77 -2.07 6.11
CA MET A 41 12.29 -2.32 4.75
C MET A 41 10.77 -2.24 4.64
N TYR A 42 10.04 -2.61 5.70
CA TYR A 42 8.60 -2.40 5.80
C TYR A 42 8.25 -0.92 5.76
N LEU A 43 8.92 -0.09 6.55
CA LEU A 43 8.72 1.36 6.54
C LEU A 43 9.04 1.97 5.17
N ILE A 44 10.18 1.61 4.57
CA ILE A 44 10.59 2.16 3.26
C ILE A 44 9.53 1.84 2.21
N SER A 45 9.15 0.57 2.06
CA SER A 45 8.20 0.16 1.02
C SER A 45 6.76 0.57 1.35
N GLY A 46 6.36 0.50 2.62
CA GLY A 46 5.04 0.96 3.09
C GLY A 46 4.85 2.46 2.87
N LEU A 47 5.84 3.30 3.21
CA LEU A 47 5.81 4.73 2.90
C LEU A 47 5.86 5.00 1.40
N GLY A 48 6.58 4.18 0.63
CA GLY A 48 6.54 4.24 -0.83
C GLY A 48 5.13 4.05 -1.40
N ILE A 49 4.34 3.13 -0.81
CA ILE A 49 2.92 2.96 -1.15
C ILE A 49 2.09 4.13 -0.60
N THR A 50 2.14 4.40 0.70
CA THR A 50 1.18 5.29 1.37
C THR A 50 1.43 6.77 1.06
N VAL A 51 2.69 7.23 1.08
CA VAL A 51 3.08 8.61 0.75
C VAL A 51 3.25 8.76 -0.76
N GLY A 52 3.94 7.80 -1.41
CA GLY A 52 4.27 7.87 -2.83
C GLY A 52 3.08 7.51 -3.72
N TYR A 53 2.78 6.24 -3.85
CA TYR A 53 1.79 5.74 -4.80
C TYR A 53 0.41 6.31 -4.53
N HIS A 54 -0.04 6.27 -3.29
CA HIS A 54 -1.37 6.67 -2.88
C HIS A 54 -1.53 8.20 -2.84
N ARG A 55 -0.87 8.87 -1.89
CA ARG A 55 -1.11 10.30 -1.66
C ARG A 55 -0.50 11.19 -2.74
N TYR A 56 0.70 10.88 -3.24
CA TYR A 56 1.36 11.70 -4.25
C TYR A 56 0.90 11.41 -5.67
N PHE A 57 1.16 10.19 -6.21
CA PHE A 57 0.90 9.89 -7.62
C PHE A 57 -0.58 9.75 -7.94
N THR A 58 -1.37 9.16 -7.03
CA THR A 58 -2.80 8.93 -7.27
C THR A 58 -3.63 10.15 -6.96
N HIS A 59 -3.53 10.69 -5.73
CA HIS A 59 -4.41 11.74 -5.23
C HIS A 59 -3.83 13.15 -5.31
N LYS A 60 -2.54 13.31 -5.64
CA LYS A 60 -1.87 14.60 -5.76
C LYS A 60 -2.07 15.47 -4.52
N SER A 61 -1.95 14.88 -3.34
CA SER A 61 -2.23 15.50 -2.05
C SER A 61 -1.19 16.54 -1.61
N PHE A 62 -0.05 16.57 -2.27
CA PHE A 62 1.05 17.53 -2.05
C PHE A 62 1.93 17.64 -3.31
N GLN A 63 2.91 18.55 -3.29
CA GLN A 63 3.94 18.67 -4.31
C GLN A 63 5.33 18.40 -3.74
N THR A 64 6.26 17.96 -4.62
CA THR A 64 7.64 17.69 -4.24
C THR A 64 8.57 17.73 -5.46
N SER A 65 9.90 17.71 -5.21
CA SER A 65 10.94 17.72 -6.23
C SER A 65 10.98 16.44 -7.07
N ARG A 66 11.54 16.49 -8.28
CA ARG A 66 11.73 15.34 -9.18
C ARG A 66 12.52 14.21 -8.53
N PHE A 67 13.52 14.57 -7.72
CA PHE A 67 14.32 13.59 -6.99
C PHE A 67 13.46 12.80 -5.97
N VAL A 68 12.66 13.49 -5.17
CA VAL A 68 11.77 12.85 -4.19
C VAL A 68 10.69 12.00 -4.90
N GLN A 69 10.17 12.47 -6.04
CA GLN A 69 9.25 11.67 -6.86
C GLN A 69 9.87 10.33 -7.27
N ALA A 70 11.13 10.35 -7.74
CA ALA A 70 11.85 9.13 -8.09
C ALA A 70 12.04 8.20 -6.88
N LEU A 71 12.45 8.73 -5.73
CA LEU A 71 12.60 7.96 -4.49
C LEU A 71 11.28 7.30 -4.06
N LEU A 72 10.17 8.04 -4.11
CA LEU A 72 8.84 7.53 -3.78
C LEU A 72 8.39 6.43 -4.76
N ALA A 73 8.67 6.60 -6.06
CA ALA A 73 8.37 5.59 -7.08
C ALA A 73 9.17 4.31 -6.88
N ILE A 74 10.46 4.42 -6.56
CA ILE A 74 11.36 3.29 -6.28
C ILE A 74 10.88 2.56 -5.02
N SER A 75 10.69 3.30 -3.91
CA SER A 75 10.27 2.72 -2.63
C SER A 75 8.93 1.98 -2.73
N GLY A 76 7.94 2.57 -3.43
CA GLY A 76 6.65 1.93 -3.67
C GLY A 76 6.78 0.68 -4.55
N SER A 77 7.65 0.70 -5.55
CA SER A 77 7.92 -0.49 -6.39
C SER A 77 8.52 -1.65 -5.60
N MET A 78 9.31 -1.37 -4.56
CA MET A 78 9.86 -2.40 -3.66
C MET A 78 8.78 -3.15 -2.88
N ALA A 79 7.55 -2.64 -2.80
CA ALA A 79 6.41 -3.32 -2.18
C ALA A 79 5.85 -4.49 -3.00
N PHE A 80 6.22 -4.65 -4.27
CA PHE A 80 5.71 -5.69 -5.18
C PHE A 80 4.21 -5.57 -5.52
N GLU A 81 3.61 -4.38 -5.40
CA GLU A 81 2.18 -4.15 -5.69
C GLU A 81 1.93 -3.65 -7.13
N GLY A 82 2.89 -3.78 -8.01
CA GLY A 82 2.85 -3.29 -9.40
C GLY A 82 3.54 -1.95 -9.60
N SER A 83 3.59 -1.49 -10.85
CA SER A 83 4.19 -0.21 -11.20
C SER A 83 3.33 0.97 -10.77
N VAL A 84 3.92 2.17 -10.65
CA VAL A 84 3.20 3.42 -10.32
C VAL A 84 1.96 3.60 -11.20
N LEU A 85 2.09 3.42 -12.52
CA LEU A 85 0.97 3.59 -13.45
C LEU A 85 -0.13 2.57 -13.24
N GLN A 86 0.24 1.31 -12.99
CA GLN A 86 -0.73 0.24 -12.77
C GLN A 86 -1.47 0.44 -11.44
N TRP A 87 -0.74 0.70 -10.36
CA TRP A 87 -1.29 0.92 -9.04
C TRP A 87 -2.24 2.12 -9.00
N ALA A 88 -1.79 3.27 -9.52
CA ALA A 88 -2.60 4.49 -9.58
C ALA A 88 -3.87 4.31 -10.44
N ALA A 89 -3.78 3.55 -11.53
CA ALA A 89 -4.94 3.29 -12.39
C ALA A 89 -5.99 2.43 -11.70
N VAL A 90 -5.56 1.36 -11.03
CA VAL A 90 -6.46 0.48 -10.25
C VAL A 90 -7.12 1.27 -9.12
N HIS A 91 -6.34 2.04 -8.37
CA HIS A 91 -6.85 2.79 -7.23
C HIS A 91 -7.80 3.93 -7.63
N ARG A 92 -7.52 4.66 -8.72
CA ARG A 92 -8.47 5.66 -9.26
C ARG A 92 -9.75 5.02 -9.78
N SER A 93 -9.66 3.83 -10.36
CA SER A 93 -10.85 3.05 -10.77
C SER A 93 -11.67 2.64 -9.55
N HIS A 94 -11.01 2.19 -8.47
CA HIS A 94 -11.65 1.89 -7.20
C HIS A 94 -12.40 3.11 -6.63
N HIS A 95 -11.77 4.28 -6.54
CA HIS A 95 -12.45 5.48 -6.06
C HIS A 95 -13.63 5.93 -6.91
N GLN A 96 -13.59 5.69 -8.22
CA GLN A 96 -14.71 6.01 -9.10
C GLN A 96 -15.88 5.04 -8.95
N HIS A 97 -15.61 3.78 -8.64
CA HIS A 97 -16.57 2.68 -8.64
C HIS A 97 -16.65 1.95 -7.29
N SER A 98 -16.17 2.61 -6.20
CA SER A 98 -16.04 1.97 -4.90
C SER A 98 -17.33 1.29 -4.48
N ASP A 99 -17.22 -0.01 -4.23
CA ASP A 99 -18.28 -0.94 -3.80
C ASP A 99 -19.39 -1.19 -4.83
N ASP A 100 -19.26 -0.71 -6.07
CA ASP A 100 -20.16 -1.09 -7.18
C ASP A 100 -19.61 -2.32 -7.96
N GLU A 101 -20.37 -2.76 -8.98
CA GLU A 101 -20.02 -3.93 -9.80
C GLU A 101 -18.72 -3.76 -10.62
N HIS A 102 -18.25 -2.52 -10.79
CA HIS A 102 -17.08 -2.16 -11.58
C HIS A 102 -15.85 -1.97 -10.69
N ASP A 103 -16.00 -2.00 -9.38
CA ASP A 103 -14.90 -1.95 -8.44
C ASP A 103 -13.94 -3.14 -8.67
N PRO A 104 -12.63 -2.90 -8.83
CA PRO A 104 -11.66 -3.98 -8.99
C PRO A 104 -11.66 -4.97 -7.81
N HIS A 105 -11.91 -4.52 -6.59
CA HIS A 105 -11.70 -5.29 -5.37
C HIS A 105 -12.73 -5.05 -4.26
N SER A 106 -14.01 -4.79 -4.61
CA SER A 106 -15.06 -4.68 -3.59
C SER A 106 -15.39 -6.03 -2.93
N PRO A 107 -15.56 -6.07 -1.60
CA PRO A 107 -16.09 -7.24 -0.90
C PRO A 107 -17.58 -7.41 -1.03
N HIS A 108 -18.33 -6.42 -1.56
CA HIS A 108 -19.79 -6.36 -1.55
C HIS A 108 -20.46 -6.90 -2.81
N THR A 109 -19.70 -7.29 -3.84
CA THR A 109 -20.22 -7.69 -5.16
C THR A 109 -20.63 -9.18 -5.29
N HIS A 110 -20.72 -9.93 -4.18
CA HIS A 110 -20.98 -11.37 -4.19
C HIS A 110 -22.38 -11.77 -3.68
N GLY A 111 -23.26 -10.79 -3.42
CA GLY A 111 -24.62 -11.02 -2.92
C GLY A 111 -24.71 -11.20 -1.40
N ALA A 112 -25.90 -11.47 -0.88
CA ALA A 112 -26.18 -11.58 0.55
C ALA A 112 -25.79 -12.95 1.14
N GLY A 113 -25.62 -13.01 2.45
CA GLY A 113 -25.36 -14.22 3.23
C GLY A 113 -23.88 -14.43 3.58
N VAL A 114 -23.64 -15.19 4.66
CA VAL A 114 -22.30 -15.37 5.27
C VAL A 114 -21.29 -15.93 4.27
N TRP A 115 -21.70 -16.93 3.47
CA TRP A 115 -20.79 -17.55 2.49
C TRP A 115 -20.37 -16.58 1.38
N ASN A 116 -21.29 -15.73 0.94
CA ASN A 116 -20.99 -14.69 -0.05
C ASN A 116 -20.14 -13.56 0.52
N ALA A 117 -20.32 -13.22 1.79
CA ALA A 117 -19.45 -12.28 2.50
C ALA A 117 -18.00 -12.81 2.60
N ILE A 118 -17.81 -14.11 2.88
CA ILE A 118 -16.47 -14.75 2.88
C ILE A 118 -15.85 -14.71 1.48
N LYS A 119 -16.62 -15.03 0.44
CA LYS A 119 -16.15 -14.94 -0.96
C LYS A 119 -15.79 -13.51 -1.35
N GLY A 120 -16.61 -12.54 -0.96
CA GLY A 120 -16.36 -11.13 -1.21
C GLY A 120 -15.09 -10.64 -0.50
N MET A 121 -14.92 -11.01 0.77
CA MET A 121 -13.72 -10.70 1.53
C MET A 121 -12.46 -11.31 0.91
N TRP A 122 -12.51 -12.59 0.50
CA TRP A 122 -11.40 -13.23 -0.24
C TRP A 122 -11.11 -12.50 -1.54
N HIS A 123 -12.17 -12.15 -2.30
CA HIS A 123 -12.02 -11.42 -3.55
C HIS A 123 -11.34 -10.08 -3.33
N ALA A 124 -11.82 -9.26 -2.41
CA ALA A 124 -11.28 -7.94 -2.11
C ALA A 124 -9.84 -8.01 -1.57
N HIS A 125 -9.53 -9.03 -0.75
CA HIS A 125 -8.20 -9.20 -0.17
C HIS A 125 -7.16 -9.58 -1.23
N MET A 126 -7.36 -10.65 -1.98
CA MET A 126 -6.37 -11.14 -2.94
C MET A 126 -6.96 -11.76 -4.22
N GLY A 127 -8.20 -12.21 -4.22
CA GLY A 127 -8.81 -12.92 -5.34
C GLY A 127 -8.88 -12.08 -6.62
N TRP A 128 -9.01 -10.75 -6.50
CA TRP A 128 -9.05 -9.83 -7.62
C TRP A 128 -7.75 -9.83 -8.45
N LEU A 129 -6.60 -10.14 -7.84
CA LEU A 129 -5.30 -10.24 -8.53
C LEU A 129 -5.28 -11.32 -9.61
N PHE A 130 -6.14 -12.34 -9.49
CA PHE A 130 -6.21 -13.47 -10.39
C PHE A 130 -7.34 -13.36 -11.42
N ARG A 131 -8.21 -12.35 -11.29
CA ARG A 131 -9.25 -12.07 -12.31
C ARG A 131 -8.65 -11.28 -13.47
N SER A 132 -8.86 -11.76 -14.70
CA SER A 132 -8.56 -10.97 -15.89
C SER A 132 -9.71 -9.99 -16.12
N ARG A 133 -9.60 -8.78 -15.61
CA ARG A 133 -10.44 -7.67 -16.06
C ARG A 133 -9.68 -6.92 -17.16
N SER A 134 -10.29 -6.80 -18.32
CA SER A 134 -9.89 -5.85 -19.36
C SER A 134 -10.32 -4.46 -18.94
N LEU A 135 -9.78 -3.97 -17.82
CA LEU A 135 -9.90 -2.56 -17.50
C LEU A 135 -9.02 -1.82 -18.50
N SER A 136 -9.60 -0.90 -19.25
CA SER A 136 -8.83 0.13 -19.95
C SER A 136 -8.23 1.06 -18.88
N LEU A 137 -7.28 0.53 -18.12
CA LEU A 137 -6.60 1.25 -17.03
C LEU A 137 -5.94 2.52 -17.53
N GLN A 138 -5.72 2.61 -18.84
CA GLN A 138 -5.06 3.73 -19.50
C GLN A 138 -5.80 5.05 -19.33
N LYS A 139 -7.15 5.02 -19.26
CA LYS A 139 -7.97 6.24 -19.11
C LYS A 139 -7.78 6.93 -17.75
N TYR A 140 -7.41 6.16 -16.72
CA TYR A 140 -7.24 6.68 -15.36
C TYR A 140 -5.89 7.36 -15.10
N VAL A 141 -4.89 7.16 -15.97
CA VAL A 141 -3.52 7.63 -15.76
C VAL A 141 -2.97 8.44 -16.94
N VAL A 142 -3.83 9.07 -17.73
CA VAL A 142 -3.44 9.90 -18.88
C VAL A 142 -2.47 11.01 -18.47
N ASP A 143 -2.69 11.62 -17.32
CA ASP A 143 -1.84 12.65 -16.73
C ASP A 143 -0.45 12.13 -16.36
N LEU A 144 -0.38 10.96 -15.72
CA LEU A 144 0.88 10.34 -15.28
C LEU A 144 1.70 9.82 -16.47
N LYS A 145 1.02 9.38 -17.55
CA LYS A 145 1.70 8.91 -18.77
C LYS A 145 2.40 10.01 -19.55
N LYS A 146 2.01 11.26 -19.38
CA LYS A 146 2.68 12.41 -20.01
C LYS A 146 4.02 12.71 -19.34
N ASP A 147 4.27 12.20 -18.17
CA ASP A 147 5.48 12.43 -17.40
C ASP A 147 6.53 11.35 -17.65
N ARG A 148 7.66 11.73 -18.28
CA ARG A 148 8.76 10.81 -18.64
C ARG A 148 9.40 10.15 -17.42
N LEU A 149 9.51 10.84 -16.26
CA LEU A 149 10.04 10.23 -15.04
C LEU A 149 9.14 9.10 -14.58
N ILE A 150 7.83 9.35 -14.49
CA ILE A 150 6.86 8.36 -14.02
C ILE A 150 6.80 7.15 -14.94
N THR A 151 6.80 7.37 -16.25
CA THR A 151 6.80 6.27 -17.22
C THR A 151 8.09 5.46 -17.16
N THR A 152 9.25 6.11 -17.00
CA THR A 152 10.54 5.41 -16.83
C THR A 152 10.56 4.61 -15.53
N MET A 153 10.16 5.21 -14.39
CA MET A 153 10.11 4.50 -13.11
C MET A 153 9.15 3.30 -13.17
N SER A 154 8.01 3.45 -13.86
CA SER A 154 7.05 2.36 -14.06
C SER A 154 7.59 1.24 -14.96
N ALA A 155 8.34 1.57 -16.00
CA ALA A 155 8.97 0.57 -16.88
C ALA A 155 10.08 -0.22 -16.15
N LEU A 156 10.80 0.43 -15.26
CA LEU A 156 11.85 -0.15 -14.44
C LEU A 156 11.32 -0.85 -13.16
N PHE A 157 10.01 -0.99 -13.01
CA PHE A 157 9.40 -1.68 -11.86
C PHE A 157 10.06 -3.03 -11.52
N PRO A 158 10.35 -3.93 -12.49
CA PRO A 158 11.00 -5.21 -12.15
C PRO A 158 12.37 -5.04 -11.49
N LEU A 159 13.14 -4.03 -11.90
CA LEU A 159 14.43 -3.72 -11.29
C LEU A 159 14.27 -3.24 -9.84
N TRP A 160 13.33 -2.32 -9.60
CA TRP A 160 13.10 -1.79 -8.25
C TRP A 160 12.54 -2.85 -7.30
N ALA A 161 11.65 -3.70 -7.80
CA ALA A 161 11.15 -4.85 -7.07
C ALA A 161 12.29 -5.81 -6.68
N LEU A 162 13.17 -6.16 -7.63
CA LEU A 162 14.33 -6.99 -7.36
C LEU A 162 15.27 -6.36 -6.32
N LEU A 163 15.53 -5.05 -6.42
CA LEU A 163 16.34 -4.34 -5.42
C LEU A 163 15.70 -4.38 -4.03
N GLY A 164 14.38 -4.37 -3.94
CA GLY A 164 13.65 -4.55 -2.68
C GLY A 164 13.90 -5.89 -1.98
N LEU A 165 14.36 -6.91 -2.71
CA LEU A 165 14.79 -8.21 -2.17
C LEU A 165 16.31 -8.26 -1.95
N LEU A 166 17.10 -7.70 -2.87
CA LEU A 166 18.57 -7.80 -2.83
C LEU A 166 19.20 -6.88 -1.78
N ILE A 167 18.67 -5.67 -1.58
CA ILE A 167 19.21 -4.72 -0.60
C ILE A 167 19.26 -5.33 0.80
N PRO A 168 18.18 -5.89 1.38
CA PRO A 168 18.26 -6.51 2.70
C PRO A 168 19.14 -7.76 2.72
N ALA A 169 19.26 -8.50 1.62
CA ALA A 169 20.20 -9.61 1.50
C ALA A 169 21.66 -9.13 1.61
N ILE A 170 22.00 -8.10 0.83
CA ILE A 170 23.35 -7.51 0.84
C ILE A 170 23.66 -6.96 2.24
N ILE A 171 22.76 -6.22 2.85
CA ILE A 171 22.95 -5.63 4.19
C ILE A 171 23.14 -6.75 5.23
N GLY A 172 22.30 -7.80 5.21
CA GLY A 172 22.43 -8.94 6.12
C GLY A 172 23.77 -9.67 5.97
N GLY A 173 24.20 -9.89 4.72
CA GLY A 173 25.51 -10.47 4.41
C GLY A 173 26.70 -9.63 4.90
N LEU A 174 26.64 -8.32 4.67
CA LEU A 174 27.70 -7.38 5.10
C LEU A 174 27.78 -7.23 6.61
N ILE A 175 26.66 -7.18 7.32
CA ILE A 175 26.67 -7.07 8.80
C ILE A 175 27.25 -8.33 9.44
N THR A 176 26.93 -9.50 8.90
CA THR A 176 27.35 -10.78 9.48
C THR A 176 28.62 -11.35 8.85
N MET A 177 29.06 -10.79 7.72
CA MET A 177 30.16 -11.31 6.89
C MET A 177 29.98 -12.78 6.48
N THR A 178 28.69 -13.21 6.28
CA THR A 178 28.35 -14.62 5.94
C THR A 178 27.25 -14.70 4.86
N TRP A 179 27.29 -15.77 4.07
CA TRP A 179 26.24 -16.12 3.12
C TRP A 179 24.89 -16.43 3.82
N THR A 180 24.95 -17.03 5.01
CA THR A 180 23.78 -17.26 5.86
C THR A 180 23.12 -15.94 6.23
N GLY A 181 23.89 -14.92 6.58
CA GLY A 181 23.36 -13.58 6.86
C GLY A 181 22.73 -12.93 5.65
N ALA A 182 23.28 -13.12 4.46
CA ALA A 182 22.68 -12.67 3.22
C ALA A 182 21.33 -13.38 2.96
N LEU A 183 21.27 -14.70 3.13
CA LEU A 183 20.05 -15.48 2.98
C LEU A 183 18.98 -15.05 3.99
N LEU A 184 19.33 -14.85 5.25
CA LEU A 184 18.39 -14.41 6.29
C LEU A 184 17.93 -12.97 6.04
N GLY A 185 18.78 -12.08 5.58
CA GLY A 185 18.40 -10.74 5.13
C GLY A 185 17.42 -10.77 3.98
N PHE A 186 17.62 -11.66 2.99
CA PHE A 186 16.68 -11.90 1.89
C PHE A 186 15.34 -12.42 2.39
N ILE A 187 15.32 -13.40 3.29
CA ILE A 187 14.10 -13.99 3.84
C ILE A 187 13.32 -12.95 4.64
N TRP A 188 13.94 -12.34 5.66
CA TRP A 188 13.24 -11.43 6.58
C TRP A 188 12.96 -10.04 5.97
N GLY A 189 14.00 -9.35 5.53
CA GLY A 189 13.88 -8.01 4.95
C GLY A 189 13.30 -8.00 3.53
N GLY A 190 13.43 -9.12 2.81
CA GLY A 190 12.83 -9.32 1.50
C GLY A 190 11.45 -9.95 1.57
N LEU A 191 11.34 -11.27 1.68
CA LEU A 191 10.10 -12.04 1.47
C LEU A 191 9.08 -11.81 2.58
N VAL A 192 9.46 -11.95 3.85
CA VAL A 192 8.56 -11.77 5.00
C VAL A 192 8.02 -10.33 5.05
N ARG A 193 8.87 -9.35 4.76
CA ARG A 193 8.46 -7.95 4.66
C ARG A 193 7.43 -7.76 3.53
N VAL A 194 7.63 -8.33 2.35
CA VAL A 194 6.65 -8.25 1.24
C VAL A 194 5.33 -8.88 1.67
N PHE A 195 5.37 -10.05 2.34
CA PHE A 195 4.16 -10.67 2.88
C PHE A 195 3.37 -9.70 3.77
N PHE A 196 4.02 -9.06 4.75
CA PHE A 196 3.33 -8.12 5.64
C PHE A 196 2.80 -6.89 4.93
N VAL A 197 3.58 -6.27 4.03
CA VAL A 197 3.11 -5.12 3.24
C VAL A 197 1.86 -5.47 2.45
N HIS A 198 1.87 -6.60 1.72
CA HIS A 198 0.73 -7.06 0.93
C HIS A 198 -0.52 -7.25 1.79
N HIS A 199 -0.41 -8.04 2.86
CA HIS A 199 -1.57 -8.36 3.69
C HIS A 199 -2.12 -7.15 4.44
N VAL A 200 -1.29 -6.18 4.81
CA VAL A 200 -1.75 -4.91 5.38
C VAL A 200 -2.46 -4.09 4.31
N THR A 201 -1.87 -3.88 3.13
CA THR A 201 -2.50 -3.11 2.04
C THR A 201 -3.81 -3.76 1.57
N TRP A 202 -3.82 -5.08 1.37
CA TRP A 202 -5.04 -5.79 0.95
C TRP A 202 -6.13 -5.78 2.02
N SER A 203 -5.76 -5.65 3.30
CA SER A 203 -6.72 -5.47 4.39
C SER A 203 -7.40 -4.11 4.36
N ILE A 204 -6.73 -3.09 3.83
CA ILE A 204 -7.40 -1.80 3.58
C ILE A 204 -8.55 -1.99 2.57
N ASN A 205 -8.32 -2.74 1.50
CA ASN A 205 -9.34 -3.00 0.47
C ASN A 205 -10.46 -3.93 0.95
N SER A 206 -10.16 -4.88 1.84
CA SER A 206 -11.11 -5.89 2.31
C SER A 206 -11.72 -5.55 3.67
N VAL A 207 -10.89 -5.53 4.73
CA VAL A 207 -11.37 -5.34 6.11
C VAL A 207 -11.90 -3.93 6.32
N CYS A 208 -11.25 -2.90 5.79
CA CYS A 208 -11.71 -1.51 5.96
C CYS A 208 -12.90 -1.13 5.07
N HIS A 209 -13.46 -2.05 4.27
CA HIS A 209 -14.79 -1.92 3.65
C HIS A 209 -15.87 -2.74 4.36
N ILE A 210 -15.52 -3.56 5.38
CA ILE A 210 -16.47 -4.40 6.11
C ILE A 210 -16.55 -4.00 7.59
N TRP A 211 -15.41 -3.72 8.22
CA TRP A 211 -15.31 -3.55 9.67
C TRP A 211 -14.63 -2.25 10.08
N GLY A 212 -15.32 -1.49 10.94
CA GLY A 212 -14.84 -0.24 11.50
C GLY A 212 -15.93 0.83 11.62
N SER A 213 -15.54 2.06 11.94
CA SER A 213 -16.46 3.19 12.10
C SER A 213 -16.60 3.99 10.79
N ARG A 214 -17.80 4.58 10.57
CA ARG A 214 -18.10 5.47 9.43
C ARG A 214 -18.51 6.86 9.91
N PRO A 215 -17.56 7.71 10.34
CA PRO A 215 -17.87 9.05 10.84
C PRO A 215 -18.26 10.05 9.74
N PHE A 216 -18.04 9.72 8.47
CA PHE A 216 -18.35 10.58 7.33
C PHE A 216 -19.24 9.87 6.31
N ASN A 217 -20.12 10.66 5.67
CA ASN A 217 -20.87 10.20 4.52
C ASN A 217 -19.92 10.10 3.31
N SER A 218 -19.64 8.89 2.88
CA SER A 218 -19.04 8.52 1.62
C SER A 218 -20.05 7.75 0.78
N HIS A 219 -19.84 7.68 -0.53
CA HIS A 219 -20.75 6.96 -1.46
C HIS A 219 -20.55 5.43 -1.41
N ASP A 220 -19.67 4.95 -0.56
CA ASP A 220 -19.20 3.56 -0.43
C ASP A 220 -19.30 3.06 1.01
N GLU A 221 -18.87 1.83 1.25
CA GLU A 221 -18.88 1.18 2.57
C GLU A 221 -17.55 1.29 3.33
N SER A 222 -16.66 2.19 2.92
CA SER A 222 -15.36 2.42 3.58
C SER A 222 -15.51 2.74 5.06
N ARG A 223 -14.60 2.23 5.89
CA ARG A 223 -14.63 2.31 7.35
C ARG A 223 -13.26 2.65 7.92
N ASN A 224 -13.23 3.34 9.03
CA ASN A 224 -12.03 3.60 9.80
C ASN A 224 -11.76 2.42 10.72
N ASN A 225 -10.58 1.81 10.58
CA ASN A 225 -10.13 0.70 11.42
C ASN A 225 -8.80 1.07 12.09
N PRO A 226 -8.74 1.15 13.44
CA PRO A 226 -7.53 1.60 14.15
C PRO A 226 -6.35 0.63 14.00
N ILE A 227 -6.58 -0.68 13.89
CA ILE A 227 -5.51 -1.67 13.72
C ILE A 227 -4.77 -1.39 12.41
N PHE A 228 -5.52 -1.29 11.32
CA PHE A 228 -4.95 -0.96 10.01
C PHE A 228 -4.60 0.52 9.87
N GLY A 229 -5.14 1.39 10.73
CA GLY A 229 -4.68 2.76 10.89
C GLY A 229 -3.23 2.84 11.33
N VAL A 230 -2.81 1.99 12.26
CA VAL A 230 -1.41 1.90 12.73
C VAL A 230 -0.56 1.07 11.77
N LEU A 231 -0.95 -0.17 11.48
CA LEU A 231 -0.18 -1.08 10.62
C LEU A 231 -0.01 -0.50 9.20
N GLY A 232 -1.07 0.06 8.61
CA GLY A 232 -1.07 0.70 7.30
C GLY A 232 -0.56 2.14 7.30
N LEU A 233 0.17 2.58 8.33
CA LEU A 233 0.81 3.89 8.41
C LEU A 233 -0.13 5.09 8.19
N GLY A 234 -1.42 4.92 8.52
CA GLY A 234 -2.49 5.91 8.36
C GLY A 234 -3.60 5.51 7.38
N GLU A 235 -3.40 4.49 6.54
CA GLU A 235 -4.37 4.10 5.50
C GLU A 235 -5.67 3.49 6.04
N GLY A 236 -5.64 2.89 7.24
CA GLY A 236 -6.84 2.35 7.88
C GLY A 236 -7.83 3.41 8.37
N TRP A 237 -7.52 4.70 8.31
CA TRP A 237 -8.50 5.79 8.43
C TRP A 237 -9.25 5.97 7.11
N HIS A 238 -9.80 4.89 6.61
CA HIS A 238 -10.20 4.71 5.23
C HIS A 238 -11.51 5.44 4.87
N ASN A 239 -12.48 5.50 5.79
CA ASN A 239 -13.66 6.33 5.59
C ASN A 239 -13.32 7.83 5.56
N ASN A 240 -12.35 8.27 6.40
CA ASN A 240 -11.86 9.64 6.31
C ASN A 240 -11.25 9.92 4.94
N HIS A 241 -10.44 8.98 4.42
CA HIS A 241 -9.82 9.09 3.12
C HIS A 241 -10.86 9.14 1.99
N HIS A 242 -11.84 8.23 1.96
CA HIS A 242 -12.90 8.21 0.94
C HIS A 242 -13.80 9.46 1.00
N ALA A 243 -14.00 10.04 2.19
CA ALA A 243 -14.67 11.32 2.32
C ALA A 243 -13.83 12.50 1.79
N PHE A 244 -12.49 12.43 1.91
CA PHE A 244 -11.56 13.51 1.52
C PHE A 244 -10.37 12.96 0.73
N PRO A 245 -10.55 12.41 -0.49
CA PRO A 245 -9.52 11.65 -1.20
C PRO A 245 -8.27 12.46 -1.55
N THR A 246 -8.39 13.78 -1.74
CA THR A 246 -7.22 14.64 -2.02
C THR A 246 -6.48 15.09 -0.77
N SER A 247 -6.90 14.68 0.43
CA SER A 247 -6.23 15.02 1.68
C SER A 247 -4.93 14.23 1.86
N ALA A 248 -3.85 14.92 2.23
CA ALA A 248 -2.62 14.29 2.68
C ALA A 248 -2.76 13.71 4.10
N ARG A 249 -3.77 14.16 4.87
CA ARG A 249 -4.04 13.73 6.24
C ARG A 249 -5.28 12.83 6.25
N HIS A 250 -5.11 11.56 6.61
CA HIS A 250 -6.21 10.61 6.78
C HIS A 250 -6.68 10.54 8.24
N GLY A 251 -5.78 10.63 9.21
CA GLY A 251 -6.11 10.72 10.63
C GLY A 251 -6.64 12.08 11.02
N LEU A 252 -7.97 12.30 10.99
CA LEU A 252 -8.58 13.60 11.23
C LEU A 252 -8.83 13.92 12.72
N ARG A 253 -8.83 12.91 13.60
CA ARG A 253 -8.90 13.09 15.06
C ARG A 253 -7.50 13.03 15.67
N TRP A 254 -7.29 13.62 16.84
CA TRP A 254 -5.98 13.70 17.51
C TRP A 254 -5.38 12.32 17.82
N TRP A 255 -6.20 11.32 18.14
CA TRP A 255 -5.79 9.94 18.45
C TRP A 255 -5.62 9.05 17.22
N GLN A 256 -6.04 9.50 16.05
CA GLN A 256 -5.89 8.78 14.80
C GLN A 256 -4.47 8.96 14.27
N VAL A 257 -3.58 8.05 14.69
CA VAL A 257 -2.18 8.05 14.29
C VAL A 257 -2.07 7.87 12.78
N ASP A 258 -1.47 8.83 12.09
CA ASP A 258 -1.24 8.85 10.64
C ASP A 258 0.24 9.13 10.38
N ILE A 259 1.05 8.07 10.41
CA ILE A 259 2.51 8.14 10.29
C ILE A 259 2.90 8.77 8.95
N SER A 260 2.19 8.42 7.87
CA SER A 260 2.44 8.98 6.54
C SER A 260 2.25 10.49 6.50
N TYR A 261 1.17 11.00 7.12
CA TYR A 261 0.97 12.44 7.22
C TYR A 261 2.00 13.11 8.12
N MET A 262 2.38 12.48 9.23
CA MET A 262 3.43 13.02 10.11
C MET A 262 4.75 13.21 9.34
N ILE A 263 5.13 12.26 8.50
CA ILE A 263 6.31 12.35 7.63
C ILE A 263 6.14 13.44 6.58
N ILE A 264 5.00 13.50 5.87
CA ILE A 264 4.72 14.58 4.91
C ILE A 264 4.81 15.95 5.59
N ARG A 265 4.27 16.06 6.78
CA ARG A 265 4.31 17.31 7.55
C ARG A 265 5.72 17.68 7.98
N ALA A 266 6.50 16.71 8.47
CA ALA A 266 7.91 16.94 8.80
C ALA A 266 8.73 17.39 7.57
N LEU A 267 8.57 16.71 6.44
CA LEU A 267 9.23 17.10 5.20
C LEU A 267 8.82 18.48 4.70
N SER A 268 7.58 18.92 5.00
CA SER A 268 7.13 20.27 4.63
C SER A 268 7.79 21.36 5.45
N TRP A 269 8.21 21.10 6.69
CA TRP A 269 8.97 22.07 7.51
C TRP A 269 10.36 22.35 6.92
N PHE A 270 10.92 21.38 6.19
CA PHE A 270 12.22 21.53 5.52
C PHE A 270 12.08 21.97 4.04
N GLY A 271 10.87 22.32 3.57
CA GLY A 271 10.63 22.71 2.19
C GLY A 271 10.83 21.60 1.14
N ILE A 272 10.97 20.33 1.58
CA ILE A 272 11.10 19.17 0.69
C ILE A 272 9.75 18.82 0.04
N VAL A 273 8.67 19.10 0.75
CA VAL A 273 7.28 18.93 0.34
C VAL A 273 6.53 20.25 0.52
N TRP A 274 5.68 20.62 -0.45
CA TRP A 274 4.87 21.84 -0.40
C TRP A 274 3.45 21.60 -0.92
N ASP A 275 2.57 22.58 -0.86
CA ASP A 275 1.15 22.49 -1.26
C ASP A 275 0.42 21.29 -0.62
N VAL A 276 0.67 21.05 0.66
CA VAL A 276 0.08 19.94 1.42
C VAL A 276 -1.41 20.20 1.65
N ARG A 277 -2.25 19.41 1.00
CA ARG A 277 -3.71 19.54 1.06
C ARG A 277 -4.28 18.84 2.30
N VAL A 278 -5.09 19.57 3.04
CA VAL A 278 -5.89 19.04 4.17
C VAL A 278 -7.29 19.64 4.12
N PRO A 279 -8.34 18.93 4.54
CA PRO A 279 -9.68 19.50 4.55
C PRO A 279 -9.80 20.60 5.63
N SER A 280 -10.51 21.69 5.32
CA SER A 280 -10.82 22.72 6.32
C SER A 280 -11.80 22.18 7.36
N PRO A 281 -11.81 22.71 8.60
CA PRO A 281 -12.77 22.32 9.65
C PRO A 281 -14.22 22.40 9.18
N ALA A 282 -14.59 23.40 8.40
CA ALA A 282 -15.93 23.55 7.84
C ALA A 282 -16.30 22.40 6.89
N ARG A 283 -15.38 21.99 5.99
CA ARG A 283 -15.60 20.83 5.11
C ARG A 283 -15.72 19.53 5.89
N VAL A 284 -14.92 19.37 6.95
CA VAL A 284 -15.00 18.18 7.83
C VAL A 284 -16.34 18.14 8.53
N ALA A 285 -16.84 19.27 9.05
CA ALA A 285 -18.15 19.35 9.70
C ALA A 285 -19.30 19.03 8.72
N ALA A 286 -19.25 19.57 7.50
CA ALA A 286 -20.29 19.39 6.49
C ALA A 286 -20.45 17.94 5.99
N LYS A 287 -19.42 17.10 6.07
CA LYS A 287 -19.46 15.70 5.62
C LYS A 287 -19.70 14.68 6.75
N ARG A 288 -19.84 15.12 8.00
CA ARG A 288 -20.11 14.19 9.11
C ARG A 288 -21.43 13.46 8.88
N SER A 289 -21.44 12.18 9.14
CA SER A 289 -22.68 11.39 9.22
C SER A 289 -23.57 11.97 10.32
N ALA A 290 -24.87 12.03 10.08
CA ALA A 290 -25.82 12.28 11.17
C ALA A 290 -25.65 11.15 12.20
N SER A 291 -25.33 11.50 13.43
CA SER A 291 -25.16 10.59 14.57
C SER A 291 -26.48 9.97 14.97
#